data_7a1eb1d5d387514ad53e8f4b578bf01c
#
_entry.id   7a1eb1d5d387514ad53e8f4b578bf01c
#
_cell.length_a   1.000
_cell.length_b   1.000
_cell.length_c   1.000
_cell.angle_alpha   90.00
_cell.angle_beta   90.00
_cell.angle_gamma   90.00
#
_symmetry.space_group_name_H-M   'P 1'
#
loop_
_entity.id
_entity.type
_entity.pdbx_description
1 polymer ?
#
loop_
_entity_poly.entity_id
_entity_poly.type
_entity_poly.pdbx_seq_one_letter_code
_entity_poly.pdbx_strand_id
1 'polypeptide(L)'
;METPVEFQNWSNKWLRGMIHRPSRVRTRRGGPSVVFFHGFTGDRMESHWIFVKCARALAQAGIASLRFDFYGSGESEGQFTDVTLRGEIADAAAAVEFFRRQKGIDPDRVGLVGLSMGGAVAASIAVQSAARALVLWAALAYPQDLRALAAANTQPIPGTDGGREYAGHLVSPRLFDNLDQVVPLKALAGYTRPTLVIHPEKDEYLPLNHPEDYFQAVGATVKEKVIIAGADHTFASVPWEREVISRTVDWFTRHLK
;
A
#
# COMPACT_ATOMS: atom_id res chain seq x y z
N MET A 1 -9.62 9.25 -16.82
CA MET A 1 -10.54 8.12 -17.12
C MET A 1 -10.32 7.04 -16.07
N GLU A 2 -11.40 6.52 -15.51
CA GLU A 2 -11.39 5.40 -14.55
C GLU A 2 -11.89 4.15 -15.25
N THR A 3 -11.16 3.04 -15.15
CA THR A 3 -11.48 1.79 -15.86
C THR A 3 -11.39 0.63 -14.87
N PRO A 4 -12.48 -0.11 -14.61
CA PRO A 4 -12.42 -1.32 -13.81
C PRO A 4 -11.57 -2.38 -14.50
N VAL A 5 -10.85 -3.16 -13.73
CA VAL A 5 -9.98 -4.24 -14.21
C VAL A 5 -10.07 -5.45 -13.30
N GLU A 6 -9.89 -6.62 -13.90
CA GLU A 6 -9.69 -7.88 -13.21
C GLU A 6 -8.41 -8.52 -13.71
N PHE A 7 -7.68 -9.17 -12.83
CA PHE A 7 -6.48 -9.92 -13.17
C PHE A 7 -6.25 -11.04 -12.16
N GLN A 8 -5.48 -12.03 -12.56
CA GLN A 8 -5.16 -13.15 -11.68
C GLN A 8 -3.81 -12.94 -11.00
N ASN A 9 -3.74 -13.32 -9.72
CA ASN A 9 -2.48 -13.50 -9.04
C ASN A 9 -1.81 -14.82 -9.47
N TRP A 10 -0.63 -15.12 -8.96
CA TRP A 10 0.13 -16.31 -9.33
C TRP A 10 -0.49 -17.64 -8.85
N SER A 11 -1.51 -17.58 -7.98
CA SER A 11 -2.32 -18.72 -7.57
C SER A 11 -3.62 -18.85 -8.37
N ASN A 12 -3.74 -18.14 -9.50
CA ASN A 12 -4.92 -18.08 -10.37
C ASN A 12 -6.19 -17.57 -9.65
N LYS A 13 -6.02 -16.71 -8.64
CA LYS A 13 -7.12 -16.05 -7.93
C LYS A 13 -7.41 -14.68 -8.53
N TRP A 14 -8.69 -14.37 -8.71
CA TRP A 14 -9.11 -13.11 -9.32
C TRP A 14 -9.01 -11.94 -8.33
N LEU A 15 -8.24 -10.93 -8.73
CA LEU A 15 -8.12 -9.65 -8.05
C LEU A 15 -8.85 -8.58 -8.85
N ARG A 16 -9.55 -7.69 -8.15
CA ARG A 16 -10.33 -6.59 -8.74
C ARG A 16 -9.74 -5.25 -8.41
N GLY A 17 -9.76 -4.36 -9.40
CA GLY A 17 -9.15 -3.05 -9.23
C GLY A 17 -9.72 -1.99 -10.16
N MET A 18 -9.13 -0.80 -10.04
CA MET A 18 -9.46 0.36 -10.85
C MET A 18 -8.19 1.02 -11.35
N ILE A 19 -8.07 1.17 -12.66
CA ILE A 19 -7.01 1.96 -13.28
C ILE A 19 -7.52 3.39 -13.49
N HIS A 20 -6.76 4.36 -12.97
CA HIS A 20 -6.93 5.77 -13.28
C HIS A 20 -5.90 6.18 -14.34
N ARG A 21 -6.39 6.77 -15.44
CA ARG A 21 -5.54 7.23 -16.52
C ARG A 21 -5.61 8.74 -16.66
N PRO A 22 -4.47 9.42 -16.90
CA PRO A 22 -4.49 10.82 -17.29
C PRO A 22 -5.22 11.00 -18.64
N SER A 23 -5.75 12.20 -18.88
CA SER A 23 -6.47 12.50 -20.12
C SER A 23 -5.57 12.48 -21.37
N ARG A 24 -4.25 12.64 -21.18
CA ARG A 24 -3.25 12.60 -22.26
C ARG A 24 -2.02 11.81 -21.84
N VAL A 25 -1.65 10.82 -22.63
CA VAL A 25 -0.35 10.13 -22.54
C VAL A 25 0.57 10.75 -23.59
N ARG A 26 1.68 11.35 -23.16
CA ARG A 26 2.54 12.20 -24.00
C ARG A 26 3.61 11.45 -24.79
N THR A 27 3.84 10.16 -24.52
CA THR A 27 4.95 9.41 -25.15
C THR A 27 4.48 8.09 -25.74
N ARG A 28 5.18 7.61 -26.79
CA ARG A 28 4.93 6.29 -27.39
C ARG A 28 5.22 5.14 -26.41
N ARG A 29 6.16 5.34 -25.47
CA ARG A 29 6.56 4.35 -24.47
C ARG A 29 5.56 4.25 -23.28
N GLY A 30 4.60 5.14 -23.19
CA GLY A 30 3.68 5.26 -22.06
C GLY A 30 4.11 6.34 -21.07
N GLY A 31 3.34 6.50 -19.99
CA GLY A 31 3.54 7.47 -18.92
C GLY A 31 3.96 6.84 -17.59
N PRO A 32 4.39 7.69 -16.63
CA PRO A 32 4.66 7.27 -15.27
C PRO A 32 3.40 6.72 -14.60
N SER A 33 3.58 5.85 -13.64
CA SER A 33 2.47 5.20 -12.98
C SER A 33 2.76 4.80 -11.54
N VAL A 34 1.68 4.54 -10.76
CA VAL A 34 1.74 4.21 -9.34
C VAL A 34 0.78 3.06 -9.02
N VAL A 35 1.20 2.11 -8.19
CA VAL A 35 0.34 1.06 -7.63
C VAL A 35 0.12 1.32 -6.15
N PHE A 36 -1.14 1.20 -5.69
CA PHE A 36 -1.55 1.39 -4.31
C PHE A 36 -1.79 0.06 -3.60
N PHE A 37 -1.36 -0.04 -2.35
CA PHE A 37 -1.54 -1.18 -1.47
C PHE A 37 -2.25 -0.74 -0.19
N HIS A 38 -3.46 -1.25 0.02
CA HIS A 38 -4.31 -0.90 1.16
C HIS A 38 -3.85 -1.54 2.47
N GLY A 39 -4.34 -1.01 3.59
CA GLY A 39 -4.05 -1.50 4.92
C GLY A 39 -4.90 -2.71 5.32
N PHE A 40 -4.69 -3.16 6.57
CA PHE A 40 -5.45 -4.22 7.20
C PHE A 40 -6.94 -3.85 7.24
N THR A 41 -7.81 -4.78 6.85
CA THR A 41 -9.28 -4.58 6.69
C THR A 41 -9.69 -3.51 5.68
N GLY A 42 -8.73 -2.92 4.98
CA GLY A 42 -9.00 -1.96 3.91
C GLY A 42 -9.44 -2.61 2.60
N ASP A 43 -9.70 -1.77 1.64
CA ASP A 43 -9.97 -2.11 0.25
C ASP A 43 -9.28 -1.10 -0.68
N ARG A 44 -9.46 -1.24 -1.98
CA ARG A 44 -8.88 -0.33 -3.00
C ARG A 44 -9.30 1.14 -2.88
N MET A 45 -10.27 1.48 -2.04
CA MET A 45 -10.70 2.87 -1.82
C MET A 45 -10.02 3.49 -0.61
N GLU A 46 -9.76 2.68 0.41
CA GLU A 46 -9.29 3.07 1.73
C GLU A 46 -10.23 4.02 2.48
N SER A 47 -9.96 4.25 3.76
CA SER A 47 -10.75 5.13 4.61
C SER A 47 -11.03 6.47 3.94
N HIS A 48 -12.27 6.95 4.05
CA HIS A 48 -12.77 8.21 3.44
C HIS A 48 -12.34 8.42 1.97
N TRP A 49 -12.11 7.30 1.22
CA TRP A 49 -11.71 7.27 -0.20
C TRP A 49 -10.36 7.95 -0.50
N ILE A 50 -9.42 7.93 0.45
CA ILE A 50 -8.14 8.63 0.29
C ILE A 50 -7.36 8.13 -0.93
N PHE A 51 -7.38 6.81 -1.23
CA PHE A 51 -6.74 6.26 -2.42
C PHE A 51 -7.43 6.73 -3.71
N VAL A 52 -8.76 6.84 -3.72
CA VAL A 52 -9.51 7.37 -4.88
C VAL A 52 -9.11 8.80 -5.15
N LYS A 53 -9.07 9.65 -4.11
CA LYS A 53 -8.72 11.07 -4.21
C LYS A 53 -7.27 11.25 -4.66
N CYS A 54 -6.34 10.48 -4.10
CA CYS A 54 -4.93 10.51 -4.50
C CYS A 54 -4.74 10.04 -5.95
N ALA A 55 -5.40 8.94 -6.37
CA ALA A 55 -5.36 8.43 -7.73
C ALA A 55 -5.88 9.45 -8.76
N ARG A 56 -6.94 10.20 -8.42
CA ARG A 56 -7.45 11.30 -9.24
C ARG A 56 -6.47 12.46 -9.34
N ALA A 57 -5.83 12.84 -8.23
CA ALA A 57 -4.81 13.88 -8.21
C ALA A 57 -3.57 13.48 -9.02
N LEU A 58 -3.11 12.23 -8.93
CA LEU A 58 -2.05 11.69 -9.78
C LEU A 58 -2.42 11.74 -11.27
N ALA A 59 -3.65 11.35 -11.63
CA ALA A 59 -4.11 11.41 -13.01
C ALA A 59 -4.13 12.84 -13.57
N GLN A 60 -4.49 13.84 -12.74
CA GLN A 60 -4.40 15.26 -13.09
C GLN A 60 -2.95 15.70 -13.30
N ALA A 61 -2.00 15.16 -12.53
CA ALA A 61 -0.55 15.40 -12.69
C ALA A 61 0.09 14.60 -13.85
N GLY A 62 -0.70 13.82 -14.60
CA GLY A 62 -0.21 13.05 -15.74
C GLY A 62 0.36 11.67 -15.38
N ILE A 63 0.07 11.16 -14.19
CA ILE A 63 0.54 9.88 -13.66
C ILE A 63 -0.65 8.91 -13.61
N ALA A 64 -0.54 7.76 -14.26
CA ALA A 64 -1.56 6.72 -14.18
C ALA A 64 -1.46 6.00 -12.82
N SER A 65 -2.54 5.36 -12.37
CA SER A 65 -2.46 4.54 -11.16
C SER A 65 -3.39 3.33 -11.19
N LEU A 66 -2.97 2.28 -10.48
CA LEU A 66 -3.76 1.10 -10.16
C LEU A 66 -4.00 1.07 -8.64
N ARG A 67 -5.25 0.96 -8.22
CA ARG A 67 -5.66 0.57 -6.88
C ARG A 67 -6.49 -0.70 -7.00
N PHE A 68 -6.27 -1.68 -6.16
CA PHE A 68 -6.91 -2.99 -6.24
C PHE A 68 -7.12 -3.56 -4.84
N ASP A 69 -8.03 -4.52 -4.73
CA ASP A 69 -8.27 -5.29 -3.51
C ASP A 69 -7.37 -6.52 -3.50
N PHE A 70 -6.68 -6.77 -2.40
CA PHE A 70 -5.95 -8.03 -2.19
C PHE A 70 -6.91 -9.23 -2.14
N TYR A 71 -6.39 -10.42 -2.36
CA TYR A 71 -7.16 -11.66 -2.21
C TYR A 71 -7.78 -11.75 -0.80
N GLY A 72 -9.08 -12.00 -0.74
CA GLY A 72 -9.84 -12.04 0.51
C GLY A 72 -10.32 -10.68 1.02
N SER A 73 -10.04 -9.58 0.29
CA SER A 73 -10.46 -8.22 0.63
C SER A 73 -11.37 -7.63 -0.45
N GLY A 74 -12.21 -6.68 -0.06
CA GLY A 74 -13.08 -5.92 -0.97
C GLY A 74 -13.93 -6.81 -1.88
N GLU A 75 -13.80 -6.61 -3.20
CA GLU A 75 -14.51 -7.39 -4.23
C GLU A 75 -13.63 -8.45 -4.92
N SER A 76 -12.36 -8.62 -4.49
CA SER A 76 -11.50 -9.70 -4.97
C SER A 76 -12.01 -11.08 -4.49
N GLU A 77 -11.57 -12.13 -5.17
CA GLU A 77 -11.92 -13.52 -4.79
C GLU A 77 -11.37 -13.84 -3.37
N GLY A 78 -12.01 -14.79 -2.69
CA GLY A 78 -11.61 -15.27 -1.36
C GLY A 78 -12.44 -14.69 -0.24
N GLN A 79 -12.06 -15.04 0.98
CA GLN A 79 -12.66 -14.55 2.22
C GLN A 79 -11.58 -13.88 3.07
N PHE A 80 -11.96 -12.93 3.92
CA PHE A 80 -10.99 -12.26 4.79
C PHE A 80 -10.22 -13.24 5.70
N THR A 81 -10.79 -14.39 6.00
CA THR A 81 -10.12 -15.49 6.72
C THR A 81 -8.96 -16.13 5.95
N ASP A 82 -8.86 -15.90 4.64
CA ASP A 82 -7.77 -16.42 3.79
C ASP A 82 -6.58 -15.45 3.72
N VAL A 83 -6.76 -14.21 4.22
CA VAL A 83 -5.73 -13.15 4.15
C VAL A 83 -4.51 -13.54 4.97
N THR A 84 -3.35 -13.40 4.35
CA THR A 84 -2.04 -13.48 5.00
C THR A 84 -1.13 -12.38 4.44
N LEU A 85 -0.23 -11.86 5.25
CA LEU A 85 0.71 -10.82 4.79
C LEU A 85 1.60 -11.31 3.63
N ARG A 86 1.97 -12.60 3.62
CA ARG A 86 2.70 -13.20 2.49
C ARG A 86 1.86 -13.30 1.22
N GLY A 87 0.56 -13.60 1.37
CA GLY A 87 -0.39 -13.58 0.27
C GLY A 87 -0.48 -12.20 -0.36
N GLU A 88 -0.64 -11.16 0.46
CA GLU A 88 -0.68 -9.77 -0.03
C GLU A 88 0.62 -9.33 -0.72
N ILE A 89 1.79 -9.76 -0.21
CA ILE A 89 3.08 -9.50 -0.88
C ILE A 89 3.13 -10.18 -2.27
N ALA A 90 2.62 -11.38 -2.40
CA ALA A 90 2.54 -12.09 -3.68
C ALA A 90 1.53 -11.42 -4.64
N ASP A 91 0.37 -11.01 -4.13
CA ASP A 91 -0.64 -10.28 -4.89
C ASP A 91 -0.11 -8.92 -5.38
N ALA A 92 0.60 -8.20 -4.52
CA ALA A 92 1.22 -6.92 -4.86
C ALA A 92 2.22 -7.06 -6.02
N ALA A 93 3.05 -8.09 -6.00
CA ALA A 93 3.98 -8.36 -7.09
C ALA A 93 3.26 -8.71 -8.39
N ALA A 94 2.18 -9.52 -8.34
CA ALA A 94 1.34 -9.82 -9.48
C ALA A 94 0.63 -8.57 -10.03
N ALA A 95 0.15 -7.69 -9.16
CA ALA A 95 -0.49 -6.43 -9.53
C ALA A 95 0.47 -5.47 -10.25
N VAL A 96 1.71 -5.36 -9.78
CA VAL A 96 2.75 -4.54 -10.44
C VAL A 96 3.06 -5.10 -11.83
N GLU A 97 3.21 -6.42 -11.97
CA GLU A 97 3.44 -7.09 -13.26
C GLU A 97 2.26 -6.91 -14.22
N PHE A 98 1.03 -7.09 -13.74
CA PHE A 98 -0.18 -6.82 -14.52
C PHE A 98 -0.21 -5.37 -15.01
N PHE A 99 0.07 -4.41 -14.12
CA PHE A 99 -0.03 -3.00 -14.45
C PHE A 99 1.03 -2.54 -15.45
N ARG A 100 2.25 -3.05 -15.37
CA ARG A 100 3.34 -2.79 -16.34
C ARG A 100 2.99 -3.15 -17.78
N ARG A 101 2.15 -4.18 -17.96
CA ARG A 101 1.71 -4.64 -19.30
C ARG A 101 0.55 -3.83 -19.86
N GLN A 102 -0.01 -2.88 -19.08
CA GLN A 102 -1.15 -2.10 -19.55
C GLN A 102 -0.73 -1.06 -20.59
N LYS A 103 -1.58 -0.90 -21.61
CA LYS A 103 -1.36 0.15 -22.64
C LYS A 103 -1.23 1.53 -21.99
N GLY A 104 -0.21 2.28 -22.39
CA GLY A 104 0.04 3.64 -21.92
C GLY A 104 0.81 3.73 -20.60
N ILE A 105 1.29 2.62 -20.07
CA ILE A 105 2.18 2.56 -18.90
C ILE A 105 3.62 2.37 -19.36
N ASP A 106 4.55 3.17 -18.84
CA ASP A 106 5.99 2.94 -18.98
C ASP A 106 6.44 1.97 -17.88
N PRO A 107 6.85 0.74 -18.23
CA PRO A 107 7.18 -0.29 -17.24
C PRO A 107 8.38 0.06 -16.36
N ASP A 108 9.25 0.97 -16.78
CA ASP A 108 10.44 1.41 -16.03
C ASP A 108 10.15 2.60 -15.10
N ARG A 109 8.94 3.16 -15.14
CA ARG A 109 8.52 4.33 -14.35
C ARG A 109 7.32 4.04 -13.46
N VAL A 110 7.40 2.94 -12.71
CA VAL A 110 6.37 2.52 -11.76
C VAL A 110 6.81 2.88 -10.34
N GLY A 111 5.98 3.64 -9.63
CA GLY A 111 6.08 3.92 -8.20
C GLY A 111 5.12 3.08 -7.38
N LEU A 112 5.37 2.98 -6.07
CA LEU A 112 4.52 2.26 -5.12
C LEU A 112 4.07 3.18 -3.99
N VAL A 113 2.82 3.02 -3.56
CA VAL A 113 2.26 3.62 -2.33
C VAL A 113 1.67 2.52 -1.48
N GLY A 114 1.96 2.52 -0.19
CA GLY A 114 1.31 1.60 0.75
C GLY A 114 0.92 2.30 2.05
N LEU A 115 -0.29 2.02 2.53
CA LEU A 115 -0.80 2.49 3.81
C LEU A 115 -0.75 1.36 4.85
N SER A 116 -0.22 1.63 6.05
CA SER A 116 -0.27 0.71 7.19
C SER A 116 0.35 -0.66 6.84
N MET A 117 -0.40 -1.76 6.90
CA MET A 117 0.04 -3.10 6.46
C MET A 117 0.41 -3.09 4.97
N GLY A 118 -0.31 -2.36 4.11
CA GLY A 118 0.06 -2.16 2.71
C GLY A 118 1.40 -1.43 2.53
N GLY A 119 1.82 -0.63 3.52
CA GLY A 119 3.16 -0.06 3.59
C GLY A 119 4.25 -1.11 3.79
N ALA A 120 4.00 -2.11 4.66
CA ALA A 120 4.89 -3.27 4.81
C ALA A 120 4.98 -4.09 3.52
N VAL A 121 3.85 -4.26 2.83
CA VAL A 121 3.79 -4.92 1.51
C VAL A 121 4.62 -4.15 0.48
N ALA A 122 4.40 -2.83 0.34
CA ALA A 122 5.15 -1.97 -0.59
C ALA A 122 6.65 -2.04 -0.34
N ALA A 123 7.08 -1.94 0.92
CA ALA A 123 8.46 -2.03 1.33
C ALA A 123 9.08 -3.39 0.97
N SER A 124 8.33 -4.47 1.19
CA SER A 124 8.79 -5.84 0.93
C SER A 124 9.06 -6.13 -0.54
N ILE A 125 8.29 -5.51 -1.46
CA ILE A 125 8.45 -5.76 -2.91
C ILE A 125 9.24 -4.68 -3.64
N ALA A 126 9.60 -3.57 -3.00
CA ALA A 126 10.19 -2.40 -3.68
C ALA A 126 11.44 -2.73 -4.51
N VAL A 127 12.35 -3.55 -3.97
CA VAL A 127 13.58 -4.00 -4.66
C VAL A 127 13.25 -4.95 -5.80
N GLN A 128 12.55 -6.05 -5.51
CA GLN A 128 12.27 -7.10 -6.50
C GLN A 128 11.39 -6.62 -7.65
N SER A 129 10.48 -5.68 -7.38
CA SER A 129 9.65 -5.05 -8.39
C SER A 129 10.37 -3.95 -9.16
N ALA A 130 11.65 -3.65 -8.86
CA ALA A 130 12.38 -2.54 -9.46
C ALA A 130 11.57 -1.22 -9.47
N ALA A 131 10.86 -0.94 -8.39
CA ALA A 131 10.07 0.28 -8.25
C ALA A 131 10.95 1.53 -8.39
N ARG A 132 10.49 2.53 -9.13
CA ARG A 132 11.26 3.75 -9.43
C ARG A 132 11.24 4.77 -8.28
N ALA A 133 10.16 4.78 -7.52
CA ALA A 133 10.00 5.60 -6.32
C ALA A 133 9.02 4.92 -5.36
N LEU A 134 9.15 5.19 -4.07
CA LEU A 134 8.34 4.60 -3.00
C LEU A 134 7.75 5.70 -2.13
N VAL A 135 6.50 5.55 -1.73
CA VAL A 135 5.83 6.35 -0.70
C VAL A 135 5.20 5.42 0.32
N LEU A 136 5.48 5.64 1.59
CA LEU A 136 4.97 4.89 2.72
C LEU A 136 4.10 5.79 3.59
N TRP A 137 2.83 5.45 3.77
CA TRP A 137 1.87 6.15 4.62
C TRP A 137 1.60 5.34 5.89
N ALA A 138 1.87 5.90 7.06
CA ALA A 138 1.64 5.23 8.35
C ALA A 138 2.06 3.74 8.30
N ALA A 139 3.23 3.44 7.74
CA ALA A 139 3.61 2.09 7.34
C ALA A 139 4.03 1.23 8.53
N LEU A 140 3.54 -0.01 8.57
CA LEU A 140 3.89 -1.03 9.56
C LEU A 140 5.31 -1.55 9.33
N ALA A 141 6.25 -1.20 10.21
CA ALA A 141 7.65 -1.64 10.10
C ALA A 141 7.89 -3.05 10.69
N TYR A 142 7.08 -3.43 11.66
CA TYR A 142 7.21 -4.65 12.43
C TYR A 142 5.96 -5.52 12.33
N PRO A 143 5.84 -6.40 11.33
CA PRO A 143 4.63 -7.22 11.14
C PRO A 143 4.24 -8.05 12.36
N GLN A 144 5.20 -8.49 13.19
CA GLN A 144 4.95 -9.21 14.43
C GLN A 144 4.06 -8.43 15.41
N ASP A 145 4.04 -7.09 15.35
CA ASP A 145 3.22 -6.24 16.22
C ASP A 145 1.73 -6.39 15.94
N LEU A 146 1.35 -6.90 14.74
CA LEU A 146 -0.04 -7.24 14.43
C LEU A 146 -0.67 -8.19 15.45
N ARG A 147 0.12 -9.08 16.08
CA ARG A 147 -0.39 -9.98 17.12
C ARG A 147 -0.85 -9.20 18.35
N ALA A 148 -0.06 -8.24 18.80
CA ALA A 148 -0.40 -7.40 19.95
C ALA A 148 -1.56 -6.44 19.62
N LEU A 149 -1.52 -5.84 18.43
CA LEU A 149 -2.60 -4.97 17.93
C LEU A 149 -3.92 -5.74 17.83
N ALA A 150 -3.90 -6.95 17.28
CA ALA A 150 -5.09 -7.79 17.20
C ALA A 150 -5.58 -8.19 18.60
N ALA A 151 -4.70 -8.58 19.51
CA ALA A 151 -5.08 -8.93 20.88
C ALA A 151 -5.76 -7.76 21.61
N ALA A 152 -5.29 -6.53 21.37
CA ALA A 152 -5.84 -5.32 21.99
C ALA A 152 -7.16 -4.85 21.35
N ASN A 153 -7.36 -5.07 20.05
CA ASN A 153 -8.44 -4.45 19.28
C ASN A 153 -9.49 -5.42 18.75
N THR A 154 -9.37 -6.73 19.00
CA THR A 154 -10.31 -7.74 18.49
C THR A 154 -10.95 -8.53 19.63
N GLN A 155 -12.11 -9.14 19.36
CA GLN A 155 -12.80 -10.02 20.30
C GLN A 155 -12.84 -11.46 19.77
N PRO A 156 -12.62 -12.49 20.61
CA PRO A 156 -12.77 -13.88 20.22
C PRO A 156 -14.20 -14.19 19.77
N ILE A 157 -14.36 -14.98 18.72
CA ILE A 157 -15.68 -15.46 18.29
C ILE A 157 -15.84 -16.93 18.73
N PRO A 158 -16.79 -17.25 19.63
CA PRO A 158 -17.07 -18.62 20.03
C PRO A 158 -17.45 -19.50 18.84
N GLY A 159 -16.98 -20.75 18.84
CA GLY A 159 -17.29 -21.72 17.79
C GLY A 159 -16.45 -21.59 16.52
N THR A 160 -15.48 -20.67 16.51
CA THR A 160 -14.47 -20.57 15.44
C THR A 160 -13.14 -21.14 15.94
N ASP A 161 -12.31 -21.68 15.04
CA ASP A 161 -10.97 -22.16 15.37
C ASP A 161 -9.99 -20.99 15.57
N GLY A 162 -10.07 -20.37 16.76
CA GLY A 162 -9.26 -19.21 17.13
C GLY A 162 -9.58 -17.91 16.38
N GLY A 163 -10.70 -17.85 15.68
CA GLY A 163 -11.15 -16.66 14.97
C GLY A 163 -11.48 -15.51 15.90
N ARG A 164 -11.19 -14.28 15.45
CA ARG A 164 -11.45 -13.04 16.19
C ARG A 164 -12.23 -12.06 15.31
N GLU A 165 -13.05 -11.24 15.92
CA GLU A 165 -13.82 -10.20 15.23
C GLU A 165 -13.09 -8.84 15.33
N TYR A 166 -12.97 -8.16 14.20
CA TYR A 166 -12.52 -6.78 14.11
C TYR A 166 -13.35 -6.02 13.07
N ALA A 167 -14.09 -5.01 13.53
CA ALA A 167 -14.87 -4.13 12.66
C ALA A 167 -15.74 -4.87 11.60
N GLY A 168 -16.37 -5.97 12.01
CA GLY A 168 -17.20 -6.79 11.13
C GLY A 168 -16.45 -7.85 10.32
N HIS A 169 -15.15 -7.93 10.42
CA HIS A 169 -14.32 -8.96 9.77
C HIS A 169 -14.03 -10.12 10.72
N LEU A 170 -14.13 -11.34 10.18
CA LEU A 170 -13.60 -12.53 10.86
C LEU A 170 -12.10 -12.66 10.55
N VAL A 171 -11.26 -12.36 11.54
CA VAL A 171 -9.81 -12.49 11.45
C VAL A 171 -9.40 -13.90 11.82
N SER A 172 -8.80 -14.61 10.88
CA SER A 172 -8.28 -15.97 11.10
C SER A 172 -6.89 -15.93 11.76
N PRO A 173 -6.52 -16.93 12.58
CA PRO A 173 -5.14 -17.12 13.03
C PRO A 173 -4.10 -17.16 11.91
N ARG A 174 -4.49 -17.56 10.70
CA ARG A 174 -3.60 -17.58 9.51
C ARG A 174 -2.95 -16.23 9.19
N LEU A 175 -3.63 -15.12 9.51
CA LEU A 175 -3.05 -13.79 9.34
C LEU A 175 -1.70 -13.65 10.06
N PHE A 176 -1.57 -14.32 11.21
CA PHE A 176 -0.40 -14.23 12.08
C PHE A 176 0.67 -15.27 11.76
N ASP A 177 0.42 -16.15 10.76
CA ASP A 177 1.37 -17.16 10.34
C ASP A 177 2.59 -16.51 9.68
N ASN A 178 3.77 -16.90 10.16
CA ASN A 178 5.05 -16.49 9.57
C ASN A 178 5.31 -14.98 9.52
N LEU A 179 4.65 -14.16 10.35
CA LEU A 179 4.90 -12.72 10.40
C LEU A 179 6.37 -12.38 10.67
N ASP A 180 7.04 -13.17 11.53
CA ASP A 180 8.45 -12.99 11.88
C ASP A 180 9.41 -13.21 10.68
N GLN A 181 8.93 -13.86 9.62
CA GLN A 181 9.68 -14.07 8.38
C GLN A 181 9.51 -12.94 7.37
N VAL A 182 8.57 -12.03 7.61
CA VAL A 182 8.38 -10.82 6.80
C VAL A 182 9.07 -9.67 7.51
N VAL A 183 10.18 -9.20 6.95
CA VAL A 183 11.01 -8.15 7.55
C VAL A 183 11.15 -7.00 6.54
N PRO A 184 10.15 -6.09 6.47
CA PRO A 184 10.11 -5.01 5.47
C PRO A 184 11.33 -4.10 5.52
N LEU A 185 11.84 -3.80 6.72
CA LEU A 185 13.05 -2.99 6.92
C LEU A 185 14.27 -3.63 6.26
N LYS A 186 14.44 -4.94 6.40
CA LYS A 186 15.54 -5.68 5.76
C LYS A 186 15.38 -5.71 4.23
N ALA A 187 14.16 -5.86 3.75
CA ALA A 187 13.87 -5.82 2.31
C ALA A 187 14.23 -4.46 1.71
N LEU A 188 14.01 -3.36 2.45
CA LEU A 188 14.32 -1.99 2.01
C LEU A 188 15.81 -1.63 2.07
N ALA A 189 16.65 -2.34 2.80
CA ALA A 189 18.09 -2.03 2.91
C ALA A 189 18.78 -1.99 1.53
N GLY A 190 18.34 -2.80 0.58
CA GLY A 190 18.81 -2.80 -0.81
C GLY A 190 18.12 -1.83 -1.76
N TYR A 191 17.12 -1.09 -1.29
CA TYR A 191 16.36 -0.15 -2.11
C TYR A 191 17.01 1.23 -2.12
N THR A 192 17.55 1.63 -3.27
CA THR A 192 18.33 2.87 -3.43
C THR A 192 17.59 3.97 -4.20
N ARG A 193 16.30 3.76 -4.49
CA ARG A 193 15.48 4.73 -5.22
C ARG A 193 14.77 5.71 -4.27
N PRO A 194 14.33 6.88 -4.79
CA PRO A 194 13.68 7.91 -3.97
C PRO A 194 12.55 7.36 -3.09
N THR A 195 12.59 7.67 -1.80
CA THR A 195 11.63 7.17 -0.80
C THR A 195 11.10 8.29 0.07
N LEU A 196 9.77 8.41 0.16
CA LEU A 196 9.06 9.31 1.06
C LEU A 196 8.33 8.49 2.13
N VAL A 197 8.58 8.81 3.39
CA VAL A 197 7.86 8.25 4.54
C VAL A 197 6.99 9.35 5.13
N ILE A 198 5.67 9.15 5.12
CA ILE A 198 4.70 10.06 5.76
C ILE A 198 4.05 9.31 6.92
N HIS A 199 4.03 9.94 8.09
CA HIS A 199 3.44 9.33 9.27
C HIS A 199 2.62 10.35 10.06
N PRO A 200 1.48 9.96 10.65
CA PRO A 200 0.70 10.85 11.50
C PRO A 200 1.36 10.99 12.88
N GLU A 201 1.25 12.18 13.48
CA GLU A 201 1.84 12.43 14.79
C GLU A 201 1.12 11.67 15.91
N LYS A 202 -0.19 11.52 15.78
CA LYS A 202 -1.07 10.87 16.80
C LYS A 202 -1.60 9.52 16.30
N ASP A 203 -0.71 8.72 15.73
CA ASP A 203 -1.05 7.37 15.31
C ASP A 203 -1.39 6.51 16.53
N GLU A 204 -2.63 6.07 16.61
CA GLU A 204 -3.14 5.26 17.72
C GLU A 204 -2.74 3.77 17.63
N TYR A 205 -2.19 3.34 16.47
CA TYR A 205 -1.79 1.96 16.22
C TYR A 205 -0.28 1.79 16.12
N LEU A 206 0.41 2.71 15.43
CA LEU A 206 1.82 2.59 15.09
C LEU A 206 2.64 3.76 15.66
N PRO A 207 3.47 3.52 16.67
CA PRO A 207 4.27 4.57 17.29
C PRO A 207 5.38 5.10 16.36
N LEU A 208 5.93 6.27 16.70
CA LEU A 208 6.87 7.04 15.86
C LEU A 208 8.23 6.35 15.57
N ASN A 209 8.54 5.23 16.20
CA ASN A 209 9.70 4.42 15.80
C ASN A 209 9.51 3.78 14.41
N HIS A 210 8.28 3.45 14.00
CA HIS A 210 8.02 2.86 12.67
C HIS A 210 8.52 3.74 11.52
N PRO A 211 8.13 5.03 11.39
CA PRO A 211 8.64 5.89 10.31
C PRO A 211 10.14 6.19 10.46
N GLU A 212 10.66 6.26 11.69
CA GLU A 212 12.09 6.46 11.93
C GLU A 212 12.90 5.28 11.39
N ASP A 213 12.49 4.06 11.75
CA ASP A 213 13.23 2.86 11.35
C ASP A 213 13.13 2.60 9.84
N TYR A 214 11.99 2.90 9.20
CA TYR A 214 11.91 2.93 7.74
C TYR A 214 12.87 3.95 7.12
N PHE A 215 12.90 5.16 7.66
CA PHE A 215 13.79 6.22 7.15
C PHE A 215 15.26 5.84 7.31
N GLN A 216 15.65 5.18 8.39
CA GLN A 216 17.02 4.71 8.59
C GLN A 216 17.35 3.50 7.70
N ALA A 217 16.43 2.54 7.57
CA ALA A 217 16.67 1.29 6.87
C ALA A 217 16.82 1.45 5.35
N VAL A 218 16.10 2.41 4.73
CA VAL A 218 16.15 2.59 3.28
C VAL A 218 17.52 3.05 2.82
N GLY A 219 18.10 2.32 1.83
CA GLY A 219 19.41 2.59 1.26
C GLY A 219 19.48 3.79 0.30
N ALA A 220 18.36 4.50 0.08
CA ALA A 220 18.29 5.64 -0.82
C ALA A 220 19.02 6.87 -0.27
N THR A 221 19.74 7.59 -1.14
CA THR A 221 20.29 8.92 -0.83
C THR A 221 19.24 10.02 -0.89
N VAL A 222 18.24 9.86 -1.77
CA VAL A 222 17.08 10.75 -1.88
C VAL A 222 15.94 10.16 -1.06
N LYS A 223 15.78 10.66 0.15
CA LYS A 223 14.73 10.24 1.08
C LYS A 223 14.24 11.39 1.93
N GLU A 224 12.93 11.40 2.18
CA GLU A 224 12.28 12.37 3.06
C GLU A 224 11.41 11.63 4.08
N LYS A 225 11.33 12.18 5.30
CA LYS A 225 10.39 11.77 6.33
C LYS A 225 9.55 12.97 6.75
N VAL A 226 8.23 12.79 6.78
CA VAL A 226 7.27 13.84 7.13
C VAL A 226 6.35 13.31 8.21
N ILE A 227 6.23 14.06 9.30
CA ILE A 227 5.25 13.82 10.35
C ILE A 227 4.12 14.83 10.18
N ILE A 228 2.90 14.36 10.00
CA ILE A 228 1.70 15.22 9.88
C ILE A 228 1.17 15.54 11.26
N ALA A 229 1.32 16.80 11.66
CA ALA A 229 0.96 17.26 13.00
C ALA A 229 -0.52 17.04 13.32
N GLY A 230 -0.78 16.44 14.48
CA GLY A 230 -2.12 16.17 15.01
C GLY A 230 -2.91 15.06 14.29
N ALA A 231 -2.38 14.49 13.19
CA ALA A 231 -3.09 13.51 12.38
C ALA A 231 -3.21 12.16 13.09
N ASP A 232 -4.33 11.47 12.81
CA ASP A 232 -4.61 10.07 13.18
C ASP A 232 -4.09 9.09 12.11
N HIS A 233 -4.18 7.78 12.39
CA HIS A 233 -3.62 6.70 11.56
C HIS A 233 -4.00 6.78 10.08
N THR A 234 -5.23 7.14 9.76
CA THR A 234 -5.75 7.17 8.39
C THR A 234 -5.83 8.59 7.80
N PHE A 235 -5.29 9.59 8.51
CA PHE A 235 -5.36 11.00 8.10
C PHE A 235 -6.80 11.50 7.92
N ALA A 236 -7.71 11.15 8.84
CA ALA A 236 -9.16 11.34 8.73
C ALA A 236 -9.61 12.80 8.93
N SER A 237 -8.92 13.74 8.33
CA SER A 237 -9.27 15.16 8.30
C SER A 237 -8.90 15.75 6.94
N VAL A 238 -9.75 16.65 6.43
CA VAL A 238 -9.52 17.29 5.12
C VAL A 238 -8.15 17.98 5.01
N PRO A 239 -7.64 18.72 6.01
CA PRO A 239 -6.30 19.28 5.95
C PRO A 239 -5.21 18.21 5.86
N TRP A 240 -5.25 17.17 6.70
CA TRP A 240 -4.25 16.10 6.73
C TRP A 240 -4.25 15.30 5.43
N GLU A 241 -5.43 14.91 4.96
CA GLU A 241 -5.60 14.21 3.69
C GLU A 241 -5.01 15.02 2.52
N ARG A 242 -5.32 16.33 2.45
CA ARG A 242 -4.77 17.21 1.41
C ARG A 242 -3.25 17.27 1.46
N GLU A 243 -2.67 17.36 2.64
CA GLU A 243 -1.22 17.40 2.80
C GLU A 243 -0.57 16.10 2.33
N VAL A 244 -1.08 14.96 2.77
CA VAL A 244 -0.57 13.62 2.37
C VAL A 244 -0.65 13.44 0.85
N ILE A 245 -1.80 13.76 0.24
CA ILE A 245 -2.00 13.66 -1.20
C ILE A 245 -1.06 14.61 -1.96
N SER A 246 -0.97 15.87 -1.56
CA SER A 246 -0.09 16.85 -2.22
C SER A 246 1.35 16.40 -2.20
N ARG A 247 1.88 16.00 -1.03
CA ARG A 247 3.26 15.51 -0.90
C ARG A 247 3.52 14.27 -1.77
N THR A 248 2.56 13.37 -1.82
CA THR A 248 2.65 12.14 -2.65
C THR A 248 2.70 12.47 -4.14
N VAL A 249 1.81 13.34 -4.62
CA VAL A 249 1.77 13.77 -6.02
C VAL A 249 3.05 14.51 -6.40
N ASP A 250 3.52 15.43 -5.55
CA ASP A 250 4.76 16.16 -5.77
C ASP A 250 5.98 15.24 -5.81
N TRP A 251 6.02 14.23 -4.92
CA TRP A 251 7.08 13.22 -4.89
C TRP A 251 7.17 12.45 -6.20
N PHE A 252 6.07 11.87 -6.64
CA PHE A 252 6.05 11.12 -7.88
C PHE A 252 6.24 11.98 -9.13
N THR A 253 5.76 13.22 -9.11
CA THR A 253 6.01 14.16 -10.22
C THR A 253 7.51 14.49 -10.35
N ARG A 254 8.24 14.56 -9.25
CA ARG A 254 9.71 14.78 -9.27
C ARG A 254 10.51 13.54 -9.65
N HIS A 255 10.08 12.36 -9.23
CA HIS A 255 10.92 11.16 -9.25
C HIS A 255 10.51 10.07 -10.27
N LEU A 256 9.34 10.21 -10.90
CA LEU A 256 8.90 9.33 -11.99
C LEU A 256 9.06 9.95 -13.39
N LYS A 257 9.75 11.08 -13.52
CA LYS A 257 10.02 11.73 -14.80
C LYS A 257 11.07 10.98 -15.61
#